data_b77215023164199dd128302e7f833d02
#
_entry.id   b77215023164199dd128302e7f833d02
#
_cell.length_a   1.000
_cell.length_b   1.000
_cell.length_c   1.000
_cell.angle_alpha   90.00
_cell.angle_beta   90.00
_cell.angle_gamma   90.00
#
_symmetry.space_group_name_H-M   'P 1'
#
loop_
_entity.id
_entity.type
_entity.pdbx_description
1 polymer ?
#
loop_
_entity_poly.entity_id
_entity_poly.type
_entity_poly.pdbx_seq_one_letter_code
_entity_poly.pdbx_strand_id
1 'polypeptide(L)'
;MRIRSLRTVCGLTGVSLLGACATSGLHAGPASTAPPPTTAAVKAPVAPAPLSSHTEKWINLQVGDCLADLPPADLSRVTVTVVDCATAHLAEVFRRAPMAVDTAIANVAGRDCAAGFAPYTGQPVDGSQFSITYLIDSNQDRTGANPTPSTVICLLQAANGQPLTGSAHR
;
A
#
# COMPACT_ATOMS: atom_id res chain seq x y z
N MET A 1 -30.59 0.79 25.21
CA MET A 1 -30.61 0.81 26.67
C MET A 1 -29.40 0.09 27.23
N ARG A 2 -28.67 0.76 28.13
CA ARG A 2 -27.48 0.36 28.92
C ARG A 2 -26.10 0.50 28.25
N ILE A 3 -25.58 1.70 28.48
CA ILE A 3 -24.20 2.13 28.56
C ILE A 3 -23.48 1.39 29.71
N ARG A 4 -22.28 0.89 29.48
CA ARG A 4 -21.31 0.64 30.54
C ARG A 4 -19.94 1.21 30.17
N SER A 5 -19.65 2.35 30.80
CA SER A 5 -18.31 2.91 31.03
C SER A 5 -17.53 2.04 32.01
N LEU A 6 -16.23 1.91 31.81
CA LEU A 6 -15.17 1.77 32.84
C LEU A 6 -13.89 2.35 32.24
N ARG A 7 -13.42 3.46 32.59
CA ARG A 7 -12.59 4.03 33.65
C ARG A 7 -11.27 3.27 33.84
N THR A 8 -10.20 3.94 33.38
CA THR A 8 -9.04 4.47 34.15
C THR A 8 -8.13 3.44 34.81
N VAL A 9 -6.82 3.54 34.51
CA VAL A 9 -5.76 3.69 35.52
C VAL A 9 -4.50 4.31 34.90
N CYS A 10 -4.05 5.40 35.50
CA CYS A 10 -2.74 6.04 35.40
C CYS A 10 -1.62 5.13 35.97
N GLY A 11 -0.45 5.24 35.41
CA GLY A 11 0.80 4.74 36.00
C GLY A 11 1.97 5.58 35.51
N LEU A 12 2.27 6.64 36.23
CA LEU A 12 3.57 7.34 36.23
C LEU A 12 4.61 6.51 36.99
N THR A 13 5.79 6.32 36.47
CA THR A 13 7.04 6.35 37.27
C THR A 13 8.22 6.60 36.33
N GLY A 14 8.86 7.72 36.55
CA GLY A 14 10.14 8.12 36.02
C GLY A 14 11.28 7.49 36.80
N VAL A 15 12.43 7.32 36.17
CA VAL A 15 13.75 7.34 36.82
C VAL A 15 14.74 7.95 35.83
N SER A 16 15.27 9.10 36.26
CA SER A 16 16.46 9.75 35.72
C SER A 16 17.70 9.05 36.27
N LEU A 17 18.72 8.84 35.43
CA LEU A 17 20.07 8.61 35.90
C LEU A 17 21.06 9.40 35.03
N LEU A 18 21.55 10.47 35.64
CA LEU A 18 22.76 11.20 35.27
C LEU A 18 23.99 10.35 35.68
N GLY A 19 24.97 10.26 34.82
CA GLY A 19 26.28 9.70 35.13
C GLY A 19 27.35 10.49 34.40
N ALA A 20 28.09 11.24 35.21
CA ALA A 20 29.13 12.21 34.86
C ALA A 20 30.53 11.61 34.73
N CYS A 21 31.37 12.31 33.92
CA CYS A 21 32.79 12.62 34.10
C CYS A 21 33.82 11.56 34.51
N ALA A 22 34.90 11.51 33.74
CA ALA A 22 36.28 11.64 34.26
C ALA A 22 37.29 11.57 33.12
N THR A 23 37.99 12.58 32.88
CA THR A 23 39.31 13.04 33.29
C THR A 23 40.49 12.47 32.52
N SER A 24 41.17 13.41 31.94
CA SER A 24 42.56 13.54 31.48
C SER A 24 43.57 12.51 31.98
N GLY A 25 44.32 11.94 31.08
CA GLY A 25 45.61 11.30 31.35
C GLY A 25 46.55 11.54 30.17
N LEU A 26 47.39 12.57 30.31
CA LEU A 26 48.58 12.79 29.47
C LEU A 26 49.64 11.75 29.83
N HIS A 27 49.92 10.83 28.89
CA HIS A 27 51.15 10.06 28.91
C HIS A 27 51.81 10.14 27.55
N ALA A 28 52.90 10.86 27.47
CA ALA A 28 53.84 10.85 26.36
C ALA A 28 54.62 9.53 26.38
N GLY A 29 54.44 8.70 25.37
CA GLY A 29 55.25 7.51 25.09
C GLY A 29 55.85 7.57 23.67
N PRO A 30 56.97 6.94 23.39
CA PRO A 30 57.82 7.21 22.23
C PRO A 30 57.16 6.73 20.92
N ALA A 31 57.46 7.50 19.89
CA ALA A 31 57.02 7.27 18.50
C ALA A 31 57.41 5.87 17.98
N SER A 32 56.42 5.01 17.77
CA SER A 32 56.54 3.80 16.99
C SER A 32 56.01 4.09 15.59
N THR A 33 56.92 4.03 14.61
CA THR A 33 56.60 4.25 13.21
C THR A 33 55.81 3.03 12.68
N ALA A 34 54.48 3.14 12.68
CA ALA A 34 53.62 2.16 12.06
C ALA A 34 53.46 2.45 10.55
N PRO A 35 53.41 1.44 9.67
CA PRO A 35 53.12 1.66 8.28
C PRO A 35 51.73 2.21 8.07
N PRO A 36 51.47 3.01 6.99
CA PRO A 36 50.18 3.60 6.75
C PRO A 36 49.12 2.52 6.59
N PRO A 37 47.93 2.66 7.17
CA PRO A 37 46.83 1.73 6.99
C PRO A 37 46.39 1.80 5.52
N THR A 38 46.39 0.66 4.86
CA THR A 38 45.76 0.48 3.54
C THR A 38 44.26 0.75 3.74
N THR A 39 43.80 1.88 3.27
CA THR A 39 42.37 2.24 3.31
C THR A 39 41.65 1.32 2.33
N ALA A 40 41.09 0.23 2.84
CA ALA A 40 40.10 -0.54 2.08
C ALA A 40 38.93 0.40 1.77
N ALA A 41 38.68 0.68 0.52
CA ALA A 41 37.55 1.46 0.07
C ALA A 41 36.28 0.72 0.51
N VAL A 42 35.65 1.17 1.59
CA VAL A 42 34.33 0.72 2.01
C VAL A 42 33.35 1.20 0.93
N LYS A 43 32.85 0.26 0.14
CA LYS A 43 31.78 0.54 -0.83
C LYS A 43 30.60 1.14 -0.06
N ALA A 44 30.33 2.43 -0.28
CA ALA A 44 29.21 3.11 0.33
C ALA A 44 27.91 2.32 0.04
N PRO A 45 27.03 2.13 1.03
CA PRO A 45 25.74 1.52 0.79
C PRO A 45 25.02 2.34 -0.28
N VAL A 46 24.58 1.69 -1.37
CA VAL A 46 23.75 2.33 -2.39
C VAL A 46 22.45 2.71 -1.69
N ALA A 47 22.14 4.00 -1.65
CA ALA A 47 20.86 4.46 -1.16
C ALA A 47 19.74 3.80 -1.98
N PRO A 48 18.65 3.31 -1.33
CA PRO A 48 17.51 2.77 -2.08
C PRO A 48 16.99 3.83 -3.04
N ALA A 49 16.64 3.40 -4.25
CA ALA A 49 16.03 4.29 -5.23
C ALA A 49 14.76 4.92 -4.62
N PRO A 50 14.47 6.21 -4.91
CA PRO A 50 13.24 6.83 -4.44
C PRO A 50 12.05 6.04 -5.00
N LEU A 51 11.09 5.70 -4.12
CA LEU A 51 9.85 5.03 -4.50
C LEU A 51 9.09 5.97 -5.46
N SER A 52 8.75 5.47 -6.63
CA SER A 52 8.08 6.26 -7.66
C SER A 52 6.61 6.44 -7.33
N SER A 53 6.09 7.65 -7.58
CA SER A 53 4.65 7.93 -7.58
C SER A 53 4.28 8.72 -8.82
N HIS A 54 3.08 8.50 -9.36
CA HIS A 54 2.55 9.28 -10.47
C HIS A 54 1.03 9.39 -10.38
N THR A 55 0.48 10.37 -11.11
CA THR A 55 -0.97 10.54 -11.20
C THR A 55 -1.47 9.82 -12.45
N GLU A 56 -2.51 9.00 -12.31
CA GLU A 56 -3.12 8.25 -13.40
C GLU A 56 -4.64 8.45 -13.39
N LYS A 57 -5.27 8.36 -14.57
CA LYS A 57 -6.73 8.27 -14.65
C LYS A 57 -7.17 6.91 -14.12
N TRP A 58 -8.17 6.88 -13.22
CA TRP A 58 -8.60 5.62 -12.61
C TRP A 58 -9.09 4.58 -13.64
N ILE A 59 -9.60 5.01 -14.80
CA ILE A 59 -10.02 4.11 -15.89
C ILE A 59 -8.85 3.36 -16.55
N ASN A 60 -7.62 3.88 -16.42
CA ASN A 60 -6.41 3.31 -17.01
C ASN A 60 -5.65 2.41 -16.03
N LEU A 61 -6.07 2.33 -14.77
CA LEU A 61 -5.41 1.51 -13.75
C LEU A 61 -5.19 0.08 -14.23
N GLN A 62 -4.03 -0.48 -13.95
CA GLN A 62 -3.65 -1.83 -14.32
C GLN A 62 -3.61 -2.74 -13.09
N VAL A 63 -3.70 -4.06 -13.33
CA VAL A 63 -3.52 -5.05 -12.26
C VAL A 63 -2.11 -4.91 -11.68
N GLY A 64 -2.03 -4.81 -10.36
CA GLY A 64 -0.80 -4.57 -9.60
C GLY A 64 -0.57 -3.11 -9.22
N ASP A 65 -1.38 -2.15 -9.70
CA ASP A 65 -1.27 -0.75 -9.28
C ASP A 65 -1.70 -0.58 -7.82
N CYS A 66 -0.86 0.07 -7.02
CA CYS A 66 -1.12 0.41 -5.63
C CYS A 66 -1.47 1.90 -5.52
N LEU A 67 -2.57 2.22 -4.83
CA LEU A 67 -3.17 3.54 -4.79
C LEU A 67 -2.98 4.20 -3.43
N ALA A 68 -2.33 5.38 -3.40
CA ALA A 68 -2.19 6.18 -2.18
C ALA A 68 -3.52 6.78 -1.73
N ASP A 69 -4.46 6.99 -2.65
CA ASP A 69 -5.78 7.56 -2.40
C ASP A 69 -6.86 6.73 -3.10
N LEU A 70 -8.04 6.65 -2.49
CA LEU A 70 -9.17 5.94 -3.08
C LEU A 70 -9.87 6.83 -4.10
N PRO A 71 -10.35 6.26 -5.22
CA PRO A 71 -11.27 6.96 -6.10
C PRO A 71 -12.52 7.36 -5.31
N PRO A 72 -13.01 8.60 -5.48
CA PRO A 72 -14.21 9.04 -4.78
C PRO A 72 -15.44 8.27 -5.28
N ALA A 73 -16.40 8.03 -4.37
CA ALA A 73 -17.62 7.29 -4.68
C ALA A 73 -18.48 7.99 -5.75
N ASP A 74 -18.41 9.31 -5.84
CA ASP A 74 -19.15 10.13 -6.81
C ASP A 74 -18.44 10.31 -8.16
N LEU A 75 -17.23 9.73 -8.30
CA LEU A 75 -16.39 9.84 -9.49
C LEU A 75 -16.09 11.28 -9.93
N SER A 76 -16.23 12.26 -9.03
CA SER A 76 -15.93 13.68 -9.31
C SER A 76 -14.46 13.89 -9.62
N ARG A 77 -13.58 13.05 -9.07
CA ARG A 77 -12.15 13.05 -9.35
C ARG A 77 -11.81 11.97 -10.37
N VAL A 78 -11.21 12.40 -11.47
CA VAL A 78 -10.87 11.52 -12.60
C VAL A 78 -9.55 10.79 -12.38
N THR A 79 -8.67 11.34 -11.54
CA THR A 79 -7.30 10.85 -11.33
C THR A 79 -7.08 10.35 -9.92
N VAL A 80 -6.17 9.40 -9.78
CA VAL A 80 -5.68 8.83 -8.52
C VAL A 80 -4.15 8.86 -8.51
N THR A 81 -3.55 8.72 -7.33
CA THR A 81 -2.10 8.63 -7.18
C THR A 81 -1.69 7.18 -7.09
N VAL A 82 -0.94 6.71 -8.08
CA VAL A 82 -0.31 5.39 -8.10
C VAL A 82 1.07 5.49 -7.44
N VAL A 83 1.37 4.55 -6.54
CA VAL A 83 2.61 4.48 -5.79
C VAL A 83 3.22 3.09 -5.88
N ASP A 84 4.50 2.98 -5.55
CA ASP A 84 5.13 1.68 -5.34
C ASP A 84 4.42 0.95 -4.18
N CYS A 85 4.08 -0.34 -4.37
CA CYS A 85 3.38 -1.13 -3.37
C CYS A 85 4.17 -1.32 -2.07
N ALA A 86 5.49 -1.15 -2.07
CA ALA A 86 6.29 -1.10 -0.85
C ALA A 86 6.00 0.14 0.00
N THR A 87 5.39 1.19 -0.58
CA THR A 87 4.91 2.38 0.12
C THR A 87 3.54 2.10 0.74
N ALA A 88 3.22 2.78 1.85
CA ALA A 88 1.88 2.73 2.43
C ALA A 88 0.83 3.21 1.42
N HIS A 89 -0.19 2.39 1.17
CA HIS A 89 -1.24 2.63 0.18
C HIS A 89 -2.60 2.14 0.67
N LEU A 90 -3.68 2.65 0.10
CA LEU A 90 -5.04 2.37 0.57
C LEU A 90 -5.73 1.27 -0.21
N ALA A 91 -5.33 1.04 -1.45
CA ALA A 91 -5.91 -0.02 -2.29
C ALA A 91 -4.89 -0.56 -3.28
N GLU A 92 -5.15 -1.76 -3.78
CA GLU A 92 -4.39 -2.41 -4.84
C GLU A 92 -5.36 -2.97 -5.88
N VAL A 93 -5.07 -2.75 -7.17
CA VAL A 93 -5.86 -3.29 -8.28
C VAL A 93 -5.49 -4.76 -8.48
N PHE A 94 -6.42 -5.66 -8.24
CA PHE A 94 -6.14 -7.09 -8.36
C PHE A 94 -6.79 -7.76 -9.58
N ARG A 95 -7.75 -7.10 -10.25
CA ARG A 95 -8.39 -7.64 -11.44
C ARG A 95 -8.99 -6.54 -12.30
N ARG A 96 -8.97 -6.77 -13.60
CA ARG A 96 -9.78 -6.06 -14.61
C ARG A 96 -10.54 -7.09 -15.43
N ALA A 97 -11.80 -6.85 -15.69
CA ALA A 97 -12.60 -7.75 -16.53
C ALA A 97 -13.61 -6.97 -17.38
N PRO A 98 -13.87 -7.42 -18.62
CA PRO A 98 -14.95 -6.84 -19.41
C PRO A 98 -16.30 -7.27 -18.82
N MET A 99 -17.25 -6.34 -18.80
CA MET A 99 -18.62 -6.60 -18.40
C MET A 99 -19.50 -6.63 -19.65
N ALA A 100 -20.24 -7.72 -19.84
CA ALA A 100 -21.16 -7.79 -20.97
C ALA A 100 -22.18 -6.65 -20.94
N VAL A 101 -22.51 -6.14 -22.12
CA VAL A 101 -23.55 -5.14 -22.31
C VAL A 101 -24.88 -5.73 -21.80
N ASP A 102 -25.73 -4.94 -21.15
CA ASP A 102 -27.04 -5.31 -20.61
C ASP A 102 -27.09 -6.25 -19.38
N THR A 103 -26.00 -6.40 -18.66
CA THR A 103 -26.00 -7.13 -17.38
C THR A 103 -26.38 -6.25 -16.19
N ALA A 104 -26.91 -6.87 -15.13
CA ALA A 104 -27.14 -6.19 -13.84
C ALA A 104 -25.80 -5.82 -13.20
N ILE A 105 -25.36 -4.59 -13.41
CA ILE A 105 -24.00 -4.09 -13.25
C ILE A 105 -23.41 -4.47 -11.87
N ALA A 106 -24.11 -4.18 -10.76
CA ALA A 106 -23.56 -4.40 -9.41
C ALA A 106 -23.32 -5.88 -9.10
N ASN A 107 -24.25 -6.76 -9.46
CA ASN A 107 -24.15 -8.19 -9.18
C ASN A 107 -23.05 -8.86 -10.01
N VAL A 108 -22.87 -8.43 -11.26
CA VAL A 108 -21.83 -8.97 -12.15
C VAL A 108 -20.45 -8.51 -11.69
N ALA A 109 -20.28 -7.21 -11.42
CA ALA A 109 -19.02 -6.66 -10.92
C ALA A 109 -18.57 -7.34 -9.62
N GLY A 110 -19.46 -7.46 -8.64
CA GLY A 110 -19.16 -8.11 -7.37
C GLY A 110 -18.73 -9.58 -7.54
N ARG A 111 -19.43 -10.34 -8.39
CA ARG A 111 -19.09 -11.74 -8.68
C ARG A 111 -17.76 -11.86 -9.41
N ASP A 112 -17.50 -11.02 -10.41
CA ASP A 112 -16.27 -11.07 -11.17
C ASP A 112 -15.05 -10.69 -10.32
N CYS A 113 -15.20 -9.71 -9.44
CA CYS A 113 -14.14 -9.37 -8.49
C CYS A 113 -13.91 -10.49 -7.47
N ALA A 114 -14.97 -11.08 -6.89
CA ALA A 114 -14.83 -12.20 -5.96
C ALA A 114 -14.13 -13.40 -6.62
N ALA A 115 -14.45 -13.71 -7.88
CA ALA A 115 -13.81 -14.80 -8.61
C ALA A 115 -12.32 -14.55 -8.90
N GLY A 116 -11.89 -13.30 -9.01
CA GLY A 116 -10.48 -12.94 -9.23
C GLY A 116 -9.63 -12.86 -7.97
N PHE A 117 -10.24 -12.82 -6.80
CA PHE A 117 -9.55 -12.55 -5.55
C PHE A 117 -8.59 -13.67 -5.13
N ALA A 118 -9.09 -14.92 -5.03
CA ALA A 118 -8.27 -16.04 -4.63
C ALA A 118 -7.11 -16.35 -5.60
N PRO A 119 -7.29 -16.30 -6.94
CA PRO A 119 -6.18 -16.40 -7.87
C PRO A 119 -5.07 -15.35 -7.67
N TYR A 120 -5.44 -14.14 -7.24
CA TYR A 120 -4.48 -13.06 -7.03
C TYR A 120 -3.78 -13.14 -5.67
N THR A 121 -4.53 -13.33 -4.60
CA THR A 121 -4.04 -13.26 -3.22
C THR A 121 -3.60 -14.60 -2.64
N GLY A 122 -3.95 -15.71 -3.29
CA GLY A 122 -3.72 -17.07 -2.77
C GLY A 122 -4.60 -17.45 -1.59
N GLN A 123 -5.65 -16.67 -1.26
CA GLN A 123 -6.55 -16.95 -0.11
C GLN A 123 -8.01 -16.64 -0.48
N PRO A 124 -8.99 -17.27 0.19
CA PRO A 124 -10.41 -16.99 -0.03
C PRO A 124 -10.77 -15.57 0.46
N VAL A 125 -11.87 -15.02 -0.07
CA VAL A 125 -12.41 -13.71 0.37
C VAL A 125 -12.88 -13.79 1.82
N ASP A 126 -13.64 -14.84 2.14
CA ASP A 126 -14.20 -15.03 3.47
C ASP A 126 -13.10 -15.27 4.50
N GLY A 127 -13.12 -14.48 5.57
CA GLY A 127 -12.12 -14.52 6.62
C GLY A 127 -10.77 -13.91 6.28
N SER A 128 -10.62 -13.30 5.10
CA SER A 128 -9.40 -12.57 4.74
C SER A 128 -9.29 -11.24 5.49
N GLN A 129 -8.08 -10.71 5.54
CA GLN A 129 -7.82 -9.36 6.07
C GLN A 129 -8.18 -8.25 5.09
N PHE A 130 -8.65 -8.60 3.90
CA PHE A 130 -8.99 -7.66 2.84
C PHE A 130 -10.50 -7.53 2.65
N SER A 131 -10.91 -6.38 2.18
CA SER A 131 -12.23 -6.12 1.60
C SER A 131 -12.10 -5.82 0.11
N ILE A 132 -13.16 -6.12 -0.64
CA ILE A 132 -13.22 -5.90 -2.08
C ILE A 132 -14.14 -4.71 -2.36
N THR A 133 -13.66 -3.81 -3.21
CA THR A 133 -14.47 -2.78 -3.85
C THR A 133 -14.20 -2.78 -5.35
N TYR A 134 -14.99 -2.03 -6.12
CA TYR A 134 -14.80 -1.97 -7.56
C TYR A 134 -15.21 -0.63 -8.15
N LEU A 135 -14.64 -0.33 -9.31
CA LEU A 135 -15.02 0.76 -10.19
C LEU A 135 -15.54 0.18 -11.49
N ILE A 136 -16.44 0.88 -12.13
CA ILE A 136 -16.96 0.49 -13.46
C ILE A 136 -16.69 1.63 -14.42
N ASP A 137 -15.86 1.33 -15.42
CA ASP A 137 -15.69 2.22 -16.56
C ASP A 137 -16.94 2.09 -17.46
N SER A 138 -17.73 3.15 -17.47
CA SER A 138 -19.00 3.21 -18.25
C SER A 138 -18.80 3.64 -19.72
N ASN A 139 -17.60 3.56 -20.27
CA ASN A 139 -17.31 3.86 -21.68
C ASN A 139 -17.85 2.81 -22.67
N GLN A 140 -18.94 2.14 -22.31
CA GLN A 140 -19.57 1.19 -23.20
C GLN A 140 -20.19 1.90 -24.42
N ASP A 141 -19.95 1.38 -25.61
CA ASP A 141 -20.68 1.75 -26.82
C ASP A 141 -21.71 0.65 -27.18
N ARG A 142 -22.98 1.01 -27.14
CA ARG A 142 -24.11 0.11 -27.47
C ARG A 142 -24.64 0.29 -28.88
N THR A 143 -24.11 1.27 -29.63
CA THR A 143 -24.72 1.72 -30.89
C THR A 143 -24.15 1.02 -32.12
N GLY A 144 -23.02 0.34 -31.98
CA GLY A 144 -22.35 -0.35 -33.09
C GLY A 144 -22.75 -1.81 -33.25
N ALA A 145 -22.41 -2.39 -34.41
CA ALA A 145 -22.52 -3.82 -34.65
C ALA A 145 -21.62 -4.67 -33.72
N ASN A 146 -20.60 -4.06 -33.15
CA ASN A 146 -19.72 -4.65 -32.17
C ASN A 146 -19.71 -3.74 -30.91
N PRO A 147 -20.64 -3.95 -29.96
CA PRO A 147 -20.70 -3.11 -28.76
C PRO A 147 -19.43 -3.25 -27.92
N THR A 148 -18.89 -2.11 -27.49
CA THR A 148 -17.76 -2.08 -26.57
C THR A 148 -18.26 -2.30 -25.14
N PRO A 149 -17.81 -3.34 -24.43
CA PRO A 149 -18.23 -3.60 -23.05
C PRO A 149 -17.63 -2.58 -22.09
N SER A 150 -18.32 -2.35 -20.96
CA SER A 150 -17.73 -1.70 -19.80
C SER A 150 -16.59 -2.55 -19.22
N THR A 151 -15.71 -1.93 -18.45
CA THR A 151 -14.67 -2.65 -17.70
C THR A 151 -14.93 -2.51 -16.20
N VAL A 152 -14.92 -3.62 -15.47
CA VAL A 152 -14.83 -3.61 -14.03
C VAL A 152 -13.37 -3.61 -13.61
N ILE A 153 -13.03 -2.73 -12.67
CA ILE A 153 -11.70 -2.62 -12.05
C ILE A 153 -11.88 -2.98 -10.59
N CYS A 154 -11.33 -4.11 -10.17
CA CYS A 154 -11.47 -4.65 -8.83
C CYS A 154 -10.32 -4.18 -7.96
N LEU A 155 -10.64 -3.63 -6.80
CA LEU A 155 -9.70 -3.12 -5.82
C LEU A 155 -9.81 -3.92 -4.52
N LEU A 156 -8.68 -4.30 -3.94
CA LEU A 156 -8.61 -4.78 -2.57
C LEU A 156 -8.13 -3.66 -1.64
N GLN A 157 -8.62 -3.69 -0.42
CA GLN A 157 -8.30 -2.75 0.66
C GLN A 157 -8.15 -3.55 1.95
N ALA A 158 -7.48 -3.00 2.96
CA ALA A 158 -7.51 -3.61 4.28
C ALA A 158 -8.94 -3.53 4.87
N ALA A 159 -9.46 -4.64 5.36
CA ALA A 159 -10.82 -4.70 5.95
C ALA A 159 -10.99 -3.79 7.17
N ASN A 160 -9.90 -3.45 7.86
CA ASN A 160 -9.87 -2.55 9.00
C ASN A 160 -9.68 -1.07 8.61
N GLY A 161 -9.59 -0.76 7.31
CA GLY A 161 -9.40 0.60 6.80
C GLY A 161 -7.99 1.18 7.00
N GLN A 162 -7.03 0.37 7.44
CA GLN A 162 -5.65 0.81 7.58
C GLN A 162 -4.90 0.73 6.24
N PRO A 163 -3.82 1.51 6.05
CA PRO A 163 -2.99 1.38 4.88
C PRO A 163 -2.36 -0.02 4.78
N LEU A 164 -2.24 -0.49 3.57
CA LEU A 164 -1.48 -1.68 3.18
C LEU A 164 -0.01 -1.31 2.99
N THR A 165 0.89 -2.29 3.14
CA THR A 165 2.30 -2.21 2.77
C THR A 165 2.70 -3.52 2.11
N GLY A 166 3.33 -3.42 0.95
CA GLY A 166 3.60 -4.59 0.11
C GLY A 166 2.38 -5.02 -0.71
N SER A 167 2.64 -5.65 -1.86
CA SER A 167 1.57 -6.18 -2.72
C SER A 167 0.91 -7.40 -2.07
N ALA A 168 -0.39 -7.55 -2.26
CA ALA A 168 -1.16 -8.72 -1.89
C ALA A 168 -1.03 -9.87 -2.92
N HIS A 169 -0.39 -9.63 -4.05
CA HIS A 169 -0.14 -10.63 -5.08
C HIS A 169 0.81 -11.72 -4.58
N ARG A 170 0.49 -12.99 -4.84
CA ARG A 170 1.31 -14.17 -4.47
C ARG A 170 1.68 -15.01 -5.67
#